data_29aad0678380a37b6bd12fdbb2b20916
#
_entry.id   29aad0678380a37b6bd12fdbb2b20916
#
_cell.length_a   1.000
_cell.length_b   1.000
_cell.length_c   1.000
_cell.angle_alpha   90.00
_cell.angle_beta   90.00
_cell.angle_gamma   90.00
#
_symmetry.space_group_name_H-M   'P 1'
#
loop_
_entity.id
_entity.type
_entity.pdbx_description
1 polymer ?
#
loop_
_entity_poly.entity_id
_entity_poly.type
_entity_poly.pdbx_seq_one_letter_code
_entity_poly.pdbx_strand_id
1 'polypeptide(L)' 'MALEAINEIKSAEAKADEMIKEATLKSKEIVQKASDEAEQKYN' A
#
# COMPACT_ATOMS: atom_id res chain seq x y z
N MET A 1 16.28 -25.03 10.47
CA MET A 1 15.57 -25.28 11.72
C MET A 1 14.17 -24.68 11.68
N ALA A 2 13.20 -25.31 12.36
CA ALA A 2 11.79 -24.89 12.28
C ALA A 2 11.56 -23.45 12.73
N LEU A 3 12.26 -23.01 13.78
CA LEU A 3 12.10 -21.64 14.28
C LEU A 3 12.55 -20.60 13.26
N GLU A 4 13.63 -20.87 12.55
CA GLU A 4 14.11 -19.94 11.51
C GLU A 4 13.11 -19.85 10.35
N ALA A 5 12.53 -20.98 9.97
CA ALA A 5 11.53 -21.00 8.90
C ALA A 5 10.28 -20.20 9.30
N ILE A 6 9.85 -20.34 10.56
CA ILE A 6 8.70 -19.58 11.08
C ILE A 6 9.02 -18.09 11.07
N ASN A 7 10.22 -17.71 11.47
CA ASN A 7 10.61 -16.29 11.47
C ASN A 7 10.67 -15.71 10.06
N GLU A 8 11.14 -16.51 9.10
CA GLU A 8 11.16 -16.09 7.71
C GLU A 8 9.74 -15.87 7.14
N ILE A 9 8.83 -16.77 7.51
CA ILE A 9 7.43 -16.65 7.08
C ILE A 9 6.80 -15.39 7.69
N LYS A 10 7.02 -15.16 8.98
CA LYS A 10 6.52 -13.95 9.64
C LYS A 10 7.06 -12.67 9.01
N SER A 11 8.34 -12.67 8.68
CA SER A 11 8.97 -11.54 8.02
C SER A 11 8.36 -11.30 6.64
N ALA A 12 8.14 -12.37 5.87
CA ALA A 12 7.53 -12.26 4.55
C ALA A 12 6.09 -11.75 4.65
N GLU A 13 5.33 -12.23 5.63
CA GLU A 13 3.95 -11.75 5.84
C GLU A 13 3.92 -10.28 6.21
N ALA A 14 4.83 -9.83 7.07
CA ALA A 14 4.92 -8.43 7.45
C ALA A 14 5.24 -7.54 6.25
N LYS A 15 6.16 -7.98 5.39
CA LYS A 15 6.49 -7.25 4.18
C LYS A 15 5.32 -7.20 3.21
N ALA A 16 4.60 -8.30 3.06
CA ALA A 16 3.43 -8.35 2.19
C ALA A 16 2.35 -7.38 2.68
N ASP A 17 2.09 -7.35 3.98
CA ASP A 17 1.13 -6.42 4.57
C ASP A 17 1.54 -4.97 4.33
N GLU A 18 2.82 -4.67 4.50
CA GLU A 18 3.34 -3.33 4.27
C GLU A 18 3.16 -2.91 2.81
N MET A 19 3.43 -3.81 1.88
CA MET A 19 3.24 -3.54 0.46
C MET A 19 1.79 -3.26 0.13
N ILE A 20 0.86 -4.00 0.72
CA ILE A 20 -0.56 -3.79 0.53
C ILE A 20 -0.98 -2.42 1.08
N LYS A 21 -0.51 -2.06 2.26
CA LYS A 21 -0.81 -0.76 2.86
C LYS A 21 -0.30 0.39 1.99
N GLU A 22 0.94 0.29 1.51
CA GLU A 22 1.51 1.30 0.64
C GLU A 22 0.74 1.43 -0.66
N ALA A 23 0.38 0.30 -1.27
CA ALA A 23 -0.40 0.31 -2.51
C ALA A 23 -1.78 0.93 -2.30
N THR A 24 -2.42 0.64 -1.17
CA THR A 24 -3.72 1.21 -0.83
C THR A 24 -3.62 2.72 -0.65
N LEU A 25 -2.61 3.19 0.07
CA LEU A 25 -2.39 4.63 0.27
C LEU A 25 -2.11 5.33 -1.05
N LYS A 26 -1.26 4.75 -1.87
CA LYS A 26 -0.92 5.33 -3.16
C LYS A 26 -2.14 5.40 -4.08
N SER A 27 -2.96 4.38 -4.06
CA SER A 27 -4.20 4.35 -4.83
C SER A 27 -5.13 5.48 -4.42
N LYS A 28 -5.29 5.71 -3.11
CA LYS A 28 -6.11 6.81 -2.59
C LYS A 28 -5.55 8.17 -2.99
N GLU A 29 -4.23 8.33 -2.94
CA GLU A 29 -3.58 9.58 -3.35
C GLU A 29 -3.83 9.88 -4.83
N ILE A 30 -3.72 8.85 -5.67
CA ILE A 30 -3.95 9.01 -7.11
C ILE A 30 -5.39 9.44 -7.39
N VAL A 31 -6.34 8.80 -6.75
CA VAL A 31 -7.76 9.14 -6.91
C VAL A 31 -8.04 10.55 -6.40
N GLN A 32 -7.50 10.90 -5.24
CA GLN A 32 -7.68 12.23 -4.66
C GLN A 32 -7.09 13.32 -5.56
N LYS A 33 -5.91 13.07 -6.09
CA LYS A 33 -5.26 14.01 -6.99
C LYS A 33 -6.07 14.19 -8.27
N ALA A 34 -6.58 13.11 -8.84
CA ALA A 34 -7.39 13.17 -10.04
C ALA A 34 -8.69 13.94 -9.79
N SER A 35 -9.30 13.72 -8.62
CA SER A 35 -10.50 14.46 -8.23
C SER A 35 -10.22 15.96 -8.07
N ASP A 36 -9.11 16.30 -7.41
CA ASP A 36 -8.72 17.69 -7.22
C ASP A 36 -8.45 18.40 -8.54
N GLU A 37 -7.77 17.71 -9.45
CA GLU A 37 -7.49 18.26 -10.77
C GLU A 37 -8.78 18.48 -11.58
N ALA A 38 -9.71 17.57 -11.46
CA ALA A 38 -11.00 17.70 -12.14
C ALA A 38 -11.78 18.90 -11.58
N GLU A 39 -11.77 19.09 -10.27
CA GLU A 39 -12.43 20.26 -9.65
C GLU A 39 -11.80 21.57 -10.12
N GLN A 40 -10.48 21.63 -10.18
CA GLN A 40 -9.78 22.83 -10.64
C GLN A 40 -10.09 23.14 -12.10
N LYS A 41 -10.31 22.11 -12.90
CA LYS A 41 -10.54 22.27 -14.33
C LYS A 41 -11.94 22.79 -14.64
N TYR A 42 -12.92 22.44 -13.84
CA TYR A 42 -14.34 22.76 -14.12
C TYR A 42 -14.91 23.82 -13.19
N ASN A 43 -14.13 24.30 -12.26
CA ASN A 43 -14.48 25.40 -11.40
C ASN A 43 -13.70 26.65 -11.79
#